data_b592d1d5037a8cbd84d4d2d232e8394d
#
_entry.id   b592d1d5037a8cbd84d4d2d232e8394d
#
_cell.length_a   1.000
_cell.length_b   1.000
_cell.length_c   1.000
_cell.angle_alpha   90.00
_cell.angle_beta   90.00
_cell.angle_gamma   90.00
#
_symmetry.space_group_name_H-M   'P 1'
#
loop_
_entity.id
_entity.type
_entity.pdbx_description
1 polymer ?
#
loop_
_entity_poly.entity_id
_entity_poly.type
_entity_poly.pdbx_seq_one_letter_code
_entity_poly.pdbx_strand_id
1 'polypeptide(L)'
;YIDPVKAEEERNRGNTLYKEGDFPGSVQAYTESIKRNPSDPRGYTNRASAYTKLAALPEALKDANEAINVDPKFVKAYIRKCNVLFSMKEFTKALEAAQTASDIDSESEGGAQHQREIQGLLNKCMNALYAQRSDETDEQTLERAMRDPEVAGIMQDPVMQSILQQAQSNPAALQDHMKNPGIRAKIQKLVAAGIIRTR
;
A
#
# COMPACT_ATOMS: atom_id res chain seq x y z
N TYR A 1 -31.75 2.84 11.48
CA TYR A 1 -31.10 1.67 10.85
C TYR A 1 -29.68 1.45 11.38
N ILE A 2 -29.03 2.51 11.84
CA ILE A 2 -27.68 2.43 12.44
C ILE A 2 -27.75 1.64 13.76
N ASP A 3 -26.97 0.58 13.85
CA ASP A 3 -26.92 -0.33 14.98
C ASP A 3 -25.54 -1.00 15.06
N PRO A 4 -24.60 -0.42 15.83
CA PRO A 4 -23.25 -0.94 15.92
C PRO A 4 -23.15 -2.37 16.46
N VAL A 5 -24.07 -2.79 17.31
CA VAL A 5 -24.09 -4.16 17.86
C VAL A 5 -24.43 -5.17 16.77
N LYS A 6 -25.50 -4.91 16.02
CA LYS A 6 -25.86 -5.75 14.87
C LYS A 6 -24.84 -5.67 13.76
N ALA A 7 -24.18 -4.51 13.58
CA ALA A 7 -23.05 -4.39 12.64
C ALA A 7 -21.92 -5.36 12.98
N GLU A 8 -21.58 -5.48 14.25
CA GLU A 8 -20.55 -6.41 14.73
C GLU A 8 -20.98 -7.88 14.55
N GLU A 9 -22.25 -8.21 14.83
CA GLU A 9 -22.80 -9.56 14.59
C GLU A 9 -22.72 -9.95 13.12
N GLU A 10 -23.12 -9.05 12.21
CA GLU A 10 -23.04 -9.28 10.77
C GLU A 10 -21.58 -9.37 10.28
N ARG A 11 -20.67 -8.57 10.83
CA ARG A 11 -19.25 -8.68 10.50
C ARG A 11 -18.68 -10.03 10.93
N ASN A 12 -19.03 -10.51 12.11
CA ASN A 12 -18.62 -11.83 12.61
C ASN A 12 -19.21 -12.96 11.78
N ARG A 13 -20.48 -12.85 11.36
CA ARG A 13 -21.10 -13.78 10.41
C ARG A 13 -20.32 -13.80 9.09
N GLY A 14 -19.96 -12.64 8.56
CA GLY A 14 -19.14 -12.52 7.36
C GLY A 14 -17.75 -13.17 7.52
N ASN A 15 -17.13 -13.02 8.69
CA ASN A 15 -15.85 -13.68 8.99
C ASN A 15 -15.96 -15.20 8.98
N THR A 16 -17.06 -15.75 9.49
CA THR A 16 -17.35 -17.20 9.48
C THR A 16 -17.51 -17.70 8.05
N LEU A 17 -18.37 -17.05 7.27
CA LEU A 17 -18.59 -17.39 5.86
C LEU A 17 -17.32 -17.30 5.02
N TYR A 18 -16.50 -16.29 5.29
CA TYR A 18 -15.20 -16.16 4.62
C TYR A 18 -14.27 -17.35 4.91
N LYS A 19 -14.22 -17.81 6.16
CA LYS A 19 -13.40 -18.98 6.55
C LYS A 19 -13.93 -20.28 5.94
N GLU A 20 -15.24 -20.38 5.75
CA GLU A 20 -15.91 -21.52 5.09
C GLU A 20 -15.75 -21.49 3.55
N GLY A 21 -15.23 -20.39 2.99
CA GLY A 21 -15.06 -20.21 1.56
C GLY A 21 -16.30 -19.67 0.83
N ASP A 22 -17.38 -19.35 1.56
CA ASP A 22 -18.56 -18.67 1.00
C ASP A 22 -18.27 -17.16 0.90
N PHE A 23 -17.49 -16.79 -0.12
CA PHE A 23 -17.14 -15.39 -0.36
C PHE A 23 -18.34 -14.53 -0.78
N PRO A 24 -19.28 -15.00 -1.62
CA PRO A 24 -20.50 -14.25 -1.90
C PRO A 24 -21.34 -13.98 -0.66
N GLY A 25 -21.54 -14.97 0.20
CA GLY A 25 -22.26 -14.84 1.47
C GLY A 25 -21.53 -13.87 2.41
N SER A 26 -20.19 -13.93 2.47
CA SER A 26 -19.41 -13.00 3.29
C SER A 26 -19.54 -11.55 2.81
N VAL A 27 -19.58 -11.30 1.50
CA VAL A 27 -19.83 -9.96 0.92
C VAL A 27 -21.19 -9.42 1.36
N GLN A 28 -22.24 -10.26 1.34
CA GLN A 28 -23.58 -9.85 1.80
C GLN A 28 -23.57 -9.47 3.29
N ALA A 29 -22.97 -10.31 4.13
CA ALA A 29 -22.88 -10.05 5.57
C ALA A 29 -22.09 -8.78 5.90
N TYR A 30 -20.92 -8.58 5.27
CA TYR A 30 -20.14 -7.34 5.43
C TYR A 30 -20.87 -6.11 4.89
N THR A 31 -21.64 -6.25 3.83
CA THR A 31 -22.46 -5.16 3.30
C THR A 31 -23.52 -4.74 4.31
N GLU A 32 -24.18 -5.68 4.97
CA GLU A 32 -25.14 -5.38 6.03
C GLU A 32 -24.45 -4.74 7.25
N SER A 33 -23.27 -5.24 7.64
CA SER A 33 -22.45 -4.63 8.69
C SER A 33 -22.13 -3.17 8.39
N ILE A 34 -21.67 -2.86 7.17
CA ILE A 34 -21.36 -1.49 6.74
C ILE A 34 -22.60 -0.59 6.77
N LYS A 35 -23.75 -1.06 6.31
CA LYS A 35 -24.99 -0.29 6.36
C LYS A 35 -25.40 0.07 7.78
N ARG A 36 -25.14 -0.82 8.75
CA ARG A 36 -25.46 -0.61 10.17
C ARG A 36 -24.42 0.23 10.90
N ASN A 37 -23.17 0.23 10.47
CA ASN A 37 -22.10 1.05 11.02
C ASN A 37 -21.12 1.48 9.91
N PRO A 38 -21.45 2.52 9.12
CA PRO A 38 -20.60 2.99 8.03
C PRO A 38 -19.31 3.67 8.50
N SER A 39 -19.18 3.99 9.78
CA SER A 39 -17.99 4.59 10.36
C SER A 39 -16.96 3.57 10.89
N ASP A 40 -17.19 2.28 10.69
CA ASP A 40 -16.23 1.23 11.05
C ASP A 40 -15.44 0.79 9.83
N PRO A 41 -14.11 1.06 9.76
CA PRO A 41 -13.27 0.70 8.62
C PRO A 41 -13.12 -0.82 8.44
N ARG A 42 -13.36 -1.60 9.50
CA ARG A 42 -13.21 -3.07 9.48
C ARG A 42 -14.19 -3.76 8.53
N GLY A 43 -15.41 -3.24 8.43
CA GLY A 43 -16.42 -3.77 7.51
C GLY A 43 -15.94 -3.70 6.05
N TYR A 44 -15.42 -2.55 5.66
CA TYR A 44 -14.90 -2.31 4.31
C TYR A 44 -13.65 -3.16 4.02
N THR A 45 -12.67 -3.22 4.94
CA THR A 45 -11.46 -4.01 4.72
C THR A 45 -11.75 -5.51 4.62
N ASN A 46 -12.71 -6.02 5.38
CA ASN A 46 -13.13 -7.42 5.32
C ASN A 46 -13.86 -7.71 4.00
N ARG A 47 -14.76 -6.82 3.54
CA ARG A 47 -15.44 -6.96 2.26
C ARG A 47 -14.46 -6.88 1.08
N ALA A 48 -13.46 -6.00 1.14
CA ALA A 48 -12.38 -5.94 0.16
C ALA A 48 -11.62 -7.28 0.05
N SER A 49 -11.42 -7.97 1.19
CA SER A 49 -10.83 -9.32 1.18
C SER A 49 -11.68 -10.32 0.42
N ALA A 50 -13.00 -10.31 0.67
CA ALA A 50 -13.93 -11.20 0.01
C ALA A 50 -14.03 -10.91 -1.50
N TYR A 51 -14.09 -9.64 -1.89
CA TYR A 51 -14.02 -9.24 -3.29
C TYR A 51 -12.72 -9.69 -3.98
N THR A 52 -11.59 -9.61 -3.28
CA THR A 52 -10.31 -10.09 -3.82
C THR A 52 -10.35 -11.60 -4.12
N LYS A 53 -11.00 -12.39 -3.23
CA LYS A 53 -11.20 -13.83 -3.45
C LYS A 53 -12.12 -14.14 -4.64
N LEU A 54 -13.06 -13.25 -4.92
CA LEU A 54 -13.97 -13.31 -6.06
C LEU A 54 -13.36 -12.72 -7.35
N ALA A 55 -12.10 -12.29 -7.33
CA ALA A 55 -11.44 -11.56 -8.41
C ALA A 55 -12.15 -10.24 -8.81
N ALA A 56 -13.04 -9.71 -7.97
CA ALA A 56 -13.68 -8.41 -8.11
C ALA A 56 -12.74 -7.30 -7.59
N LEU A 57 -11.62 -7.12 -8.29
CA LEU A 57 -10.53 -6.25 -7.84
C LEU A 57 -10.89 -4.76 -7.82
N PRO A 58 -11.67 -4.21 -8.78
CA PRO A 58 -12.12 -2.81 -8.70
C PRO A 58 -12.97 -2.53 -7.46
N GLU A 59 -13.88 -3.42 -7.10
CA GLU A 59 -14.73 -3.33 -5.91
C GLU A 59 -13.89 -3.46 -4.63
N ALA A 60 -12.92 -4.36 -4.62
CA ALA A 60 -11.98 -4.52 -3.53
C ALA A 60 -11.14 -3.24 -3.30
N LEU A 61 -10.65 -2.61 -4.37
CA LEU A 61 -9.90 -1.36 -4.28
C LEU A 61 -10.76 -0.20 -3.79
N LYS A 62 -12.01 -0.12 -4.26
CA LYS A 62 -12.97 0.88 -3.78
C LYS A 62 -13.17 0.74 -2.26
N ASP A 63 -13.41 -0.46 -1.77
CA ASP A 63 -13.60 -0.71 -0.35
C ASP A 63 -12.35 -0.41 0.49
N ALA A 64 -11.16 -0.75 0.00
CA ALA A 64 -9.92 -0.39 0.69
C ALA A 64 -9.76 1.13 0.81
N ASN A 65 -10.09 1.89 -0.24
CA ASN A 65 -10.08 3.34 -0.21
C ASN A 65 -11.16 3.91 0.72
N GLU A 66 -12.37 3.34 0.76
CA GLU A 66 -13.41 3.77 1.70
C GLU A 66 -12.99 3.53 3.15
N ALA A 67 -12.32 2.42 3.45
CA ALA A 67 -11.77 2.18 4.79
C ALA A 67 -10.74 3.26 5.19
N ILE A 68 -9.90 3.70 4.26
CA ILE A 68 -8.94 4.80 4.47
C ILE A 68 -9.66 6.13 4.68
N ASN A 69 -10.72 6.40 3.92
CA ASN A 69 -11.53 7.62 4.08
C ASN A 69 -12.21 7.66 5.46
N VAL A 70 -12.69 6.51 5.95
CA VAL A 70 -13.33 6.40 7.27
C VAL A 70 -12.32 6.57 8.40
N ASP A 71 -11.16 5.94 8.29
CA ASP A 71 -10.06 6.05 9.26
C ASP A 71 -8.71 6.08 8.56
N PRO A 72 -8.14 7.27 8.32
CA PRO A 72 -6.84 7.43 7.67
C PRO A 72 -5.65 6.80 8.42
N LYS A 73 -5.83 6.45 9.71
CA LYS A 73 -4.80 5.80 10.52
C LYS A 73 -4.99 4.28 10.65
N PHE A 74 -6.00 3.72 10.01
CA PHE A 74 -6.26 2.30 10.06
C PHE A 74 -5.29 1.52 9.17
N VAL A 75 -4.19 1.06 9.74
CA VAL A 75 -3.06 0.38 9.05
C VAL A 75 -3.55 -0.76 8.13
N LYS A 76 -4.51 -1.56 8.60
CA LYS A 76 -5.05 -2.71 7.83
C LYS A 76 -5.69 -2.31 6.52
N ALA A 77 -6.21 -1.08 6.39
CA ALA A 77 -6.77 -0.58 5.13
C ALA A 77 -5.68 -0.42 4.06
N TYR A 78 -4.52 0.09 4.42
CA TYR A 78 -3.38 0.23 3.51
C TYR A 78 -2.75 -1.12 3.16
N ILE A 79 -2.66 -2.04 4.11
CA ILE A 79 -2.25 -3.43 3.86
C ILE A 79 -3.21 -4.07 2.84
N ARG A 80 -4.50 -3.88 3.01
CA ARG A 80 -5.51 -4.39 2.08
C ARG A 80 -5.36 -3.75 0.70
N LYS A 81 -5.21 -2.42 0.64
CA LYS A 81 -4.97 -1.69 -0.61
C LYS A 81 -3.74 -2.22 -1.34
N CYS A 82 -2.63 -2.44 -0.62
CA CYS A 82 -1.42 -3.03 -1.18
C CYS A 82 -1.69 -4.40 -1.81
N ASN A 83 -2.39 -5.30 -1.09
CA ASN A 83 -2.71 -6.64 -1.59
C ASN A 83 -3.59 -6.60 -2.85
N VAL A 84 -4.59 -5.72 -2.89
CA VAL A 84 -5.47 -5.56 -4.06
C VAL A 84 -4.69 -5.04 -5.26
N LEU A 85 -3.90 -3.96 -5.08
CA LEU A 85 -3.07 -3.38 -6.13
C LEU A 85 -2.03 -4.38 -6.66
N PHE A 86 -1.46 -5.20 -5.76
CA PHE A 86 -0.57 -6.29 -6.16
C PHE A 86 -1.27 -7.31 -7.06
N SER A 87 -2.50 -7.70 -6.71
CA SER A 87 -3.33 -8.60 -7.53
C SER A 87 -3.69 -8.00 -8.88
N MET A 88 -3.84 -6.67 -8.96
CA MET A 88 -4.02 -5.92 -10.21
C MET A 88 -2.73 -5.75 -11.01
N LYS A 89 -1.58 -6.25 -10.50
CA LYS A 89 -0.24 -6.06 -11.07
C LYS A 89 0.23 -4.60 -11.11
N GLU A 90 -0.38 -3.73 -10.31
CA GLU A 90 0.02 -2.35 -10.13
C GLU A 90 1.09 -2.23 -9.03
N PHE A 91 2.25 -2.83 -9.27
CA PHE A 91 3.27 -3.06 -8.24
C PHE A 91 3.85 -1.78 -7.65
N THR A 92 3.98 -0.71 -8.43
CA THR A 92 4.46 0.59 -7.94
C THR A 92 3.48 1.18 -6.91
N LYS A 93 2.18 1.21 -7.24
CA LYS A 93 1.14 1.69 -6.32
C LYS A 93 0.99 0.77 -5.10
N ALA A 94 1.15 -0.54 -5.28
CA ALA A 94 1.15 -1.50 -4.17
C ALA A 94 2.30 -1.20 -3.20
N LEU A 95 3.50 -0.93 -3.71
CA LEU A 95 4.66 -0.56 -2.90
C LEU A 95 4.41 0.73 -2.11
N GLU A 96 3.85 1.76 -2.76
CA GLU A 96 3.48 3.04 -2.10
C GLU A 96 2.48 2.82 -0.96
N ALA A 97 1.46 1.98 -1.17
CA ALA A 97 0.49 1.64 -0.12
C ALA A 97 1.15 0.92 1.06
N ALA A 98 2.08 -0.01 0.79
CA ALA A 98 2.83 -0.71 1.85
C ALA A 98 3.76 0.24 2.62
N GLN A 99 4.40 1.20 1.96
CA GLN A 99 5.22 2.23 2.61
C GLN A 99 4.38 3.12 3.52
N THR A 100 3.21 3.57 3.05
CA THR A 100 2.28 4.35 3.87
C THR A 100 1.81 3.54 5.08
N ALA A 101 1.51 2.25 4.92
CA ALA A 101 1.17 1.36 6.03
C ALA A 101 2.30 1.30 7.07
N SER A 102 3.58 1.23 6.62
CA SER A 102 4.75 1.20 7.50
C SER A 102 4.89 2.49 8.31
N ASP A 103 4.72 3.64 7.67
CA ASP A 103 4.82 4.93 8.33
C ASP A 103 3.74 5.07 9.42
N ILE A 104 2.48 4.76 9.11
CA ILE A 104 1.36 4.83 10.05
C ILE A 104 1.54 3.83 11.20
N ASP A 105 1.97 2.58 10.90
CA ASP A 105 2.18 1.55 11.93
C ASP A 105 3.28 1.95 12.91
N SER A 106 4.35 2.59 12.43
CA SER A 106 5.46 3.06 13.26
C SER A 106 5.09 4.23 14.17
N GLU A 107 4.12 5.07 13.76
CA GLU A 107 3.62 6.22 14.52
C GLU A 107 2.47 5.85 15.49
N SER A 108 2.00 4.60 15.47
CA SER A 108 0.87 4.17 16.30
C SER A 108 1.25 4.12 17.80
N GLU A 109 0.34 4.53 18.67
CA GLU A 109 0.54 4.54 20.13
C GLU A 109 0.83 3.15 20.73
N GLY A 110 0.41 2.09 20.07
CA GLY A 110 0.66 0.69 20.46
C GLY A 110 1.99 0.10 19.96
N GLY A 111 2.81 0.93 19.28
CA GLY A 111 4.00 0.46 18.58
C GLY A 111 3.69 -0.29 17.28
N ALA A 112 4.73 -0.69 16.56
CA ALA A 112 4.63 -1.30 15.23
C ALA A 112 4.08 -2.74 15.31
N GLN A 113 2.76 -2.90 15.31
CA GLN A 113 2.09 -4.19 15.46
C GLN A 113 2.07 -5.02 14.16
N HIS A 114 2.15 -4.37 12.99
CA HIS A 114 2.03 -4.99 11.68
C HIS A 114 3.36 -5.05 10.92
N GLN A 115 4.46 -4.69 11.57
CA GLN A 115 5.79 -4.54 10.96
C GLN A 115 6.20 -5.75 10.11
N ARG A 116 6.02 -6.96 10.65
CA ARG A 116 6.41 -8.20 9.96
C ARG A 116 5.61 -8.42 8.67
N GLU A 117 4.31 -8.20 8.73
CA GLU A 117 3.41 -8.32 7.57
C GLU A 117 3.77 -7.28 6.51
N ILE A 118 3.92 -6.02 6.93
CA ILE A 118 4.26 -4.90 6.04
C ILE A 118 5.63 -5.12 5.39
N GLN A 119 6.64 -5.57 6.13
CA GLN A 119 7.96 -5.86 5.57
C GLN A 119 7.89 -6.97 4.51
N GLY A 120 7.07 -7.99 4.75
CA GLY A 120 6.80 -9.04 3.76
C GLY A 120 6.18 -8.48 2.47
N LEU A 121 5.23 -7.55 2.59
CA LEU A 121 4.61 -6.88 1.44
C LEU A 121 5.59 -5.98 0.69
N LEU A 122 6.41 -5.20 1.40
CA LEU A 122 7.45 -4.37 0.79
C LEU A 122 8.41 -5.22 -0.05
N ASN A 123 8.92 -6.31 0.52
CA ASN A 123 9.83 -7.23 -0.18
C ASN A 123 9.14 -7.88 -1.39
N LYS A 124 7.89 -8.30 -1.24
CA LYS A 124 7.10 -8.89 -2.32
C LYS A 124 6.90 -7.91 -3.49
N CYS A 125 6.55 -6.67 -3.20
CA CYS A 125 6.36 -5.62 -4.21
C CYS A 125 7.69 -5.27 -4.91
N MET A 126 8.78 -5.13 -4.14
CA MET A 126 10.10 -4.85 -4.70
C MET A 126 10.56 -5.97 -5.63
N ASN A 127 10.41 -7.23 -5.23
CA ASN A 127 10.78 -8.39 -6.05
C ASN A 127 9.96 -8.44 -7.36
N ALA A 128 8.66 -8.15 -7.29
CA ALA A 128 7.80 -8.11 -8.48
C ALA A 128 8.21 -6.96 -9.42
N LEU A 129 8.53 -5.79 -8.90
CA LEU A 129 9.04 -4.66 -9.67
C LEU A 129 10.39 -4.98 -10.33
N TYR A 130 11.30 -5.61 -9.57
CA TYR A 130 12.59 -6.04 -10.11
C TYR A 130 12.42 -7.04 -11.25
N ALA A 131 11.58 -8.08 -11.06
CA ALA A 131 11.29 -9.08 -12.09
C ALA A 131 10.65 -8.46 -13.34
N GLN A 132 9.73 -7.50 -13.17
CA GLN A 132 9.09 -6.79 -14.29
C GLN A 132 10.08 -5.95 -15.11
N ARG A 133 11.15 -5.47 -14.48
CA ARG A 133 12.11 -4.51 -15.05
C ARG A 133 13.49 -5.11 -15.33
N SER A 134 13.65 -6.43 -15.15
CA SER A 134 14.94 -7.12 -15.27
C SER A 134 15.57 -6.96 -16.66
N ASP A 135 14.74 -6.79 -17.70
CA ASP A 135 15.18 -6.68 -19.09
C ASP A 135 15.26 -5.21 -19.58
N GLU A 136 14.86 -4.24 -18.73
CA GLU A 136 14.97 -2.82 -19.09
C GLU A 136 16.41 -2.33 -19.01
N THR A 137 16.86 -1.59 -20.05
CA THR A 137 18.09 -0.81 -19.98
C THR A 137 17.92 0.39 -19.04
N ASP A 138 19.04 0.99 -18.60
CA ASP A 138 19.00 2.18 -17.75
C ASP A 138 18.30 3.36 -18.46
N GLU A 139 18.46 3.47 -19.77
CA GLU A 139 17.80 4.48 -20.59
C GLU A 139 16.27 4.27 -20.64
N GLN A 140 15.83 3.03 -20.87
CA GLN A 140 14.39 2.67 -20.85
C GLN A 140 13.78 2.88 -19.48
N THR A 141 14.52 2.57 -18.41
CA THR A 141 14.09 2.81 -17.03
C THR A 141 13.89 4.31 -16.77
N LEU A 142 14.85 5.14 -17.21
CA LEU A 142 14.76 6.59 -17.06
C LEU A 142 13.62 7.18 -17.87
N GLU A 143 13.48 6.79 -19.14
CA GLU A 143 12.39 7.25 -20.00
C GLU A 143 11.01 6.93 -19.40
N ARG A 144 10.83 5.70 -18.92
CA ARG A 144 9.57 5.28 -18.26
C ARG A 144 9.33 6.09 -16.98
N ALA A 145 10.35 6.24 -16.15
CA ALA A 145 10.23 6.95 -14.87
C ALA A 145 9.90 8.43 -15.08
N MET A 146 10.46 9.06 -16.09
CA MET A 146 10.21 10.48 -16.40
C MET A 146 8.81 10.75 -16.96
N ARG A 147 8.03 9.73 -17.31
CA ARG A 147 6.60 9.87 -17.66
C ARG A 147 5.72 10.17 -16.43
N ASP A 148 6.19 9.83 -15.22
CA ASP A 148 5.54 10.23 -13.98
C ASP A 148 5.94 11.68 -13.64
N PRO A 149 4.98 12.64 -13.60
CA PRO A 149 5.28 14.05 -13.34
C PRO A 149 5.94 14.28 -11.97
N GLU A 150 5.61 13.45 -10.96
CA GLU A 150 6.19 13.55 -9.63
C GLU A 150 7.68 13.12 -9.65
N VAL A 151 7.99 12.02 -10.33
CA VAL A 151 9.38 11.56 -10.52
C VAL A 151 10.19 12.59 -11.31
N ALA A 152 9.61 13.15 -12.39
CA ALA A 152 10.25 14.20 -13.18
C ALA A 152 10.55 15.43 -12.32
N GLY A 153 9.62 15.85 -11.46
CA GLY A 153 9.80 16.96 -10.52
C GLY A 153 10.93 16.69 -9.50
N ILE A 154 10.99 15.47 -8.96
CA ILE A 154 12.07 15.06 -8.03
C ILE A 154 13.44 15.10 -8.73
N MET A 155 13.52 14.61 -9.96
CA MET A 155 14.78 14.59 -10.73
C MET A 155 15.26 15.98 -11.13
N GLN A 156 14.35 16.96 -11.23
CA GLN A 156 14.68 18.37 -11.52
C GLN A 156 14.97 19.19 -10.26
N ASP A 157 14.68 18.67 -9.07
CA ASP A 157 14.95 19.33 -7.80
C ASP A 157 16.47 19.43 -7.54
N PRO A 158 17.06 20.65 -7.45
CA PRO A 158 18.51 20.82 -7.24
C PRO A 158 19.02 20.16 -5.97
N VAL A 159 18.21 20.12 -4.91
CA VAL A 159 18.55 19.44 -3.64
C VAL A 159 18.68 17.94 -3.88
N MET A 160 17.71 17.35 -4.58
CA MET A 160 17.75 15.93 -4.90
C MET A 160 18.90 15.57 -5.83
N GLN A 161 19.19 16.40 -6.83
CA GLN A 161 20.36 16.21 -7.71
C GLN A 161 21.67 16.19 -6.92
N SER A 162 21.83 17.11 -5.97
CA SER A 162 23.00 17.14 -5.08
C SER A 162 23.12 15.88 -4.22
N ILE A 163 22.01 15.42 -3.64
CA ILE A 163 21.95 14.19 -2.84
C ILE A 163 22.32 12.97 -3.67
N LEU A 164 21.77 12.84 -4.88
CA LEU A 164 22.05 11.73 -5.79
C LEU A 164 23.51 11.72 -6.23
N GLN A 165 24.10 12.88 -6.49
CA GLN A 165 25.51 13.00 -6.82
C GLN A 165 26.41 12.59 -5.64
N GLN A 166 26.08 13.00 -4.42
CA GLN A 166 26.80 12.57 -3.21
C GLN A 166 26.69 11.05 -3.00
N ALA A 167 25.51 10.47 -3.26
CA ALA A 167 25.28 9.03 -3.11
C ALA A 167 26.10 8.18 -4.11
N GLN A 168 26.41 8.72 -5.28
CA GLN A 168 27.30 8.04 -6.26
C GLN A 168 28.72 7.89 -5.76
N SER A 169 29.24 8.91 -5.06
CA SER A 169 30.61 8.90 -4.50
C SER A 169 30.66 8.27 -3.10
N ASN A 170 29.60 8.38 -2.31
CA ASN A 170 29.48 7.85 -0.96
C ASN A 170 28.07 7.34 -0.68
N PRO A 171 27.81 6.03 -0.89
CA PRO A 171 26.49 5.45 -0.64
C PRO A 171 26.00 5.61 0.80
N ALA A 172 26.91 5.70 1.79
CA ALA A 172 26.55 5.90 3.19
C ALA A 172 25.90 7.27 3.45
N ALA A 173 26.24 8.30 2.64
CA ALA A 173 25.61 9.62 2.75
C ALA A 173 24.10 9.59 2.49
N LEU A 174 23.61 8.65 1.68
CA LEU A 174 22.18 8.48 1.43
C LEU A 174 21.41 8.17 2.71
N GLN A 175 21.97 7.36 3.61
CA GLN A 175 21.34 6.99 4.87
C GLN A 175 21.11 8.19 5.79
N ASP A 176 22.06 9.14 5.81
CA ASP A 176 21.91 10.37 6.59
C ASP A 176 20.78 11.25 6.06
N HIS A 177 20.66 11.37 4.74
CA HIS A 177 19.57 12.11 4.10
C HIS A 177 18.20 11.45 4.33
N MET A 178 18.15 10.12 4.49
CA MET A 178 16.91 9.36 4.79
C MET A 178 16.33 9.67 6.16
N LYS A 179 17.05 10.32 7.06
CA LYS A 179 16.53 10.80 8.35
C LYS A 179 15.50 11.91 8.19
N ASN A 180 15.56 12.66 7.09
CA ASN A 180 14.55 13.67 6.75
C ASN A 180 13.35 12.99 6.07
N PRO A 181 12.11 13.09 6.63
CA PRO A 181 10.94 12.40 6.08
C PRO A 181 10.61 12.81 4.64
N GLY A 182 10.76 14.09 4.29
CA GLY A 182 10.48 14.61 2.95
C GLY A 182 11.48 14.08 1.91
N ILE A 183 12.77 14.03 2.26
CA ILE A 183 13.80 13.48 1.39
C ILE A 183 13.64 11.97 1.27
N ARG A 184 13.35 11.28 2.36
CA ARG A 184 13.07 9.83 2.37
C ARG A 184 11.95 9.47 1.41
N ALA A 185 10.82 10.19 1.45
CA ALA A 185 9.70 9.96 0.54
C ALA A 185 10.11 10.11 -0.93
N LYS A 186 10.89 11.13 -1.27
CA LYS A 186 11.42 11.35 -2.62
C LYS A 186 12.38 10.22 -3.06
N ILE A 187 13.28 9.80 -2.17
CA ILE A 187 14.21 8.69 -2.45
C ILE A 187 13.42 7.38 -2.65
N GLN A 188 12.43 7.08 -1.80
CA GLN A 188 11.58 5.91 -1.96
C GLN A 188 10.83 5.91 -3.29
N LYS A 189 10.36 7.08 -3.74
CA LYS A 189 9.73 7.24 -5.05
C LYS A 189 10.70 6.92 -6.19
N LEU A 190 11.96 7.38 -6.11
CA LEU A 190 13.00 7.08 -7.10
C LEU A 190 13.41 5.59 -7.10
N VAL A 191 13.44 4.95 -5.92
CA VAL A 191 13.66 3.50 -5.80
C VAL A 191 12.51 2.74 -6.46
N ALA A 192 11.26 3.09 -6.17
CA ALA A 192 10.08 2.48 -6.79
C ALA A 192 10.06 2.67 -8.32
N ALA A 193 10.53 3.82 -8.82
CA ALA A 193 10.69 4.09 -10.24
C ALA A 193 11.86 3.31 -10.88
N GLY A 194 12.75 2.72 -10.08
CA GLY A 194 13.92 1.95 -10.54
C GLY A 194 15.15 2.81 -10.89
N ILE A 195 15.10 4.12 -10.61
CA ILE A 195 16.23 5.04 -10.86
C ILE A 195 17.37 4.78 -9.87
N ILE A 196 17.03 4.53 -8.60
CA ILE A 196 17.97 4.11 -7.56
C ILE A 196 17.84 2.59 -7.39
N ARG A 197 18.93 1.87 -7.61
CA ARG A 197 19.02 0.43 -7.37
C ARG A 197 19.67 0.19 -6.02
N THR A 198 18.94 -0.36 -5.08
CA THR A 198 19.48 -0.86 -3.82
C THR A 198 20.12 -2.23 -4.07
N ARG A 199 21.42 -2.33 -3.88
CA ARG A 199 22.13 -3.63 -3.87
C ARG A 199 22.04 -4.26 -2.49
#